data_5f85685a8459a17606d0f08425096c2e
#
_entry.id   5f85685a8459a17606d0f08425096c2e
#
_cell.length_a   1.000
_cell.length_b   1.000
_cell.length_c   1.000
_cell.angle_alpha   90.00
_cell.angle_beta   90.00
_cell.angle_gamma   90.00
#
_symmetry.space_group_name_H-M   'P 1'
#
loop_
_entity.id
_entity.type
_entity.pdbx_description
1 polymer ?
#
loop_
_entity_poly.entity_id
_entity_poly.type
_entity_poly.pdbx_seq_one_letter_code
_entity_poly.pdbx_strand_id
1 'polypeptide(L)'
;MLKTLVIYFSVSGCTKRVAQLMAYKLGADLYQIKSEKPYQLDDLNWMCANSRANNEQKDKSCRPQYSGSLPDVSEYHRIIFGHPVWWGIPPRIMYTVIEKLNLNNKTIAVFGTSDGTSYKQSQSEMYALLDDLFIEGDILSDSQSIDQWLEGNALK
;
A
#
# COMPACT_ATOMS: atom_id res chain seq x y z
N MET A 1 9.22 5.46 -22.81
CA MET A 1 8.06 5.81 -21.97
C MET A 1 8.12 5.05 -20.64
N LEU A 2 7.97 5.75 -19.54
CA LEU A 2 7.98 5.13 -18.22
C LEU A 2 6.68 4.39 -17.97
N LYS A 3 6.78 3.12 -17.62
CA LYS A 3 5.62 2.29 -17.32
C LYS A 3 5.45 2.21 -15.80
N THR A 4 4.25 2.49 -15.32
CA THR A 4 3.94 2.53 -13.88
C THR A 4 2.90 1.48 -13.51
N LEU A 5 3.11 0.81 -12.40
CA LEU A 5 2.15 -0.12 -11.81
C LEU A 5 1.77 0.36 -10.41
N VAL A 6 0.49 0.45 -10.13
CA VAL A 6 -0.03 0.72 -8.79
C VAL A 6 -0.47 -0.60 -8.18
N ILE A 7 0.17 -0.96 -7.08
CA ILE A 7 -0.14 -2.19 -6.33
C ILE A 7 -0.79 -1.78 -5.02
N TYR A 8 -1.99 -2.27 -4.74
CA TYR A 8 -2.69 -1.85 -3.53
C TYR A 8 -3.41 -2.99 -2.84
N PHE A 9 -3.66 -2.79 -1.55
CA PHE A 9 -4.52 -3.63 -0.73
C PHE A 9 -5.64 -2.77 -0.16
N SER A 10 -6.87 -3.29 -0.17
CA SER A 10 -8.02 -2.55 0.33
C SER A 10 -9.07 -3.52 0.88
N VAL A 11 -9.69 -3.16 2.00
CA VAL A 11 -10.79 -3.93 2.56
C VAL A 11 -12.09 -3.14 2.48
N SER A 12 -12.09 -1.88 2.93
CA SER A 12 -13.29 -1.04 2.93
C SER A 12 -13.62 -0.41 1.58
N GLY A 13 -12.64 -0.38 0.67
CA GLY A 13 -12.78 0.28 -0.64
C GLY A 13 -12.16 1.66 -0.73
N CYS A 14 -11.71 2.23 0.37
CA CYS A 14 -11.10 3.57 0.38
C CYS A 14 -9.78 3.58 -0.39
N THR A 15 -8.88 2.65 -0.07
CA THR A 15 -7.60 2.55 -0.78
C THR A 15 -7.82 2.22 -2.25
N LYS A 16 -8.77 1.33 -2.54
CA LYS A 16 -9.11 0.96 -3.90
C LYS A 16 -9.51 2.18 -4.73
N ARG A 17 -10.37 3.03 -4.18
CA ARG A 17 -10.82 4.24 -4.87
C ARG A 17 -9.66 5.17 -5.19
N VAL A 18 -8.78 5.41 -4.22
CA VAL A 18 -7.60 6.26 -4.43
C VAL A 18 -6.67 5.63 -5.47
N ALA A 19 -6.41 4.34 -5.38
CA ALA A 19 -5.54 3.63 -6.31
C ALA A 19 -6.08 3.68 -7.75
N GLN A 20 -7.39 3.48 -7.93
CA GLN A 20 -8.02 3.54 -9.24
C GLN A 20 -7.91 4.95 -9.84
N LEU A 21 -8.15 5.97 -9.05
CA LEU A 21 -8.07 7.35 -9.51
C LEU A 21 -6.62 7.72 -9.86
N MET A 22 -5.67 7.29 -9.05
CA MET A 22 -4.25 7.51 -9.31
C MET A 22 -3.81 6.83 -10.61
N ALA A 23 -4.19 5.58 -10.81
CA ALA A 23 -3.86 4.86 -12.03
C ALA A 23 -4.44 5.55 -13.27
N TYR A 24 -5.67 6.05 -13.17
CA TYR A 24 -6.28 6.81 -14.25
C TYR A 24 -5.49 8.08 -14.57
N LYS A 25 -5.09 8.85 -13.56
CA LYS A 25 -4.34 10.09 -13.74
C LYS A 25 -2.95 9.85 -14.36
N LEU A 26 -2.34 8.74 -14.07
CA LEU A 26 -0.99 8.40 -14.54
C LEU A 26 -0.99 7.56 -15.82
N GLY A 27 -2.13 7.04 -16.25
CA GLY A 27 -2.15 6.04 -17.31
C GLY A 27 -1.43 4.77 -16.86
N ALA A 28 -1.51 4.43 -15.58
CA ALA A 28 -0.80 3.30 -14.98
C ALA A 28 -1.65 2.04 -14.97
N ASP A 29 -0.98 0.90 -14.91
CA ASP A 29 -1.65 -0.37 -14.66
C ASP A 29 -1.92 -0.52 -13.17
N LEU A 30 -2.83 -1.42 -12.82
CA LEU A 30 -3.34 -1.56 -11.47
C LEU A 30 -3.36 -3.04 -11.07
N TYR A 31 -2.86 -3.33 -9.87
CA TYR A 31 -2.91 -4.69 -9.31
C TYR A 31 -3.45 -4.63 -7.89
N GLN A 32 -4.50 -5.42 -7.61
CA GLN A 32 -5.07 -5.54 -6.29
C GLN A 32 -4.53 -6.78 -5.58
N ILE A 33 -3.94 -6.55 -4.40
CA ILE A 33 -3.54 -7.65 -3.52
C ILE A 33 -4.82 -8.21 -2.87
N LYS A 34 -4.99 -9.51 -2.95
CA LYS A 34 -6.11 -10.20 -2.31
C LYS A 34 -5.60 -11.14 -1.25
N SER A 35 -6.15 -11.04 -0.04
CA SER A 35 -5.81 -11.96 1.03
C SER A 35 -6.32 -13.36 0.70
N GLU A 36 -5.50 -14.38 0.95
CA GLU A 36 -5.92 -15.78 0.84
C GLU A 36 -7.16 -16.05 1.69
N LYS A 37 -7.20 -15.42 2.88
CA LYS A 37 -8.36 -15.45 3.77
C LYS A 37 -8.92 -14.03 3.85
N PRO A 38 -10.04 -13.74 3.14
CA PRO A 38 -10.60 -12.38 3.12
C PRO A 38 -10.94 -11.87 4.52
N TYR A 39 -10.74 -10.57 4.73
CA TYR A 39 -11.05 -9.95 6.02
C TYR A 39 -12.55 -9.69 6.14
N GLN A 40 -13.10 -10.00 7.33
CA GLN A 40 -14.47 -9.70 7.70
C GLN A 40 -14.50 -8.46 8.60
N LEU A 41 -15.67 -7.88 8.83
CA LEU A 41 -15.79 -6.70 9.69
C LEU A 41 -15.23 -6.94 11.09
N ASP A 42 -15.51 -8.11 11.68
CA ASP A 42 -15.01 -8.45 13.01
C ASP A 42 -13.49 -8.57 13.06
N ASP A 43 -12.87 -8.94 11.93
CA ASP A 43 -11.41 -9.06 11.84
C ASP A 43 -10.72 -7.71 12.02
N LEU A 44 -11.42 -6.61 11.75
CA LEU A 44 -10.88 -5.25 11.81
C LEU A 44 -11.30 -4.49 13.07
N ASN A 45 -11.98 -5.15 14.00
CA ASN A 45 -12.49 -4.49 15.19
C ASN A 45 -11.34 -4.12 16.14
N TRP A 46 -10.93 -2.85 16.11
CA TRP A 46 -9.84 -2.34 16.93
C TRP A 46 -10.16 -2.37 18.43
N MET A 47 -11.44 -2.43 18.81
CA MET A 47 -11.86 -2.49 20.20
C MET A 47 -11.72 -3.89 20.78
N CYS A 48 -11.58 -4.92 19.95
CA CYS A 48 -11.38 -6.30 20.37
C CYS A 48 -9.89 -6.64 20.31
N ALA A 49 -9.27 -6.85 21.47
CA ALA A 49 -7.83 -7.13 21.57
C ALA A 49 -7.41 -8.38 20.78
N ASN A 50 -8.34 -9.33 20.59
CA ASN A 50 -8.06 -10.59 19.89
C ASN A 50 -8.58 -10.60 18.46
N SER A 51 -8.96 -9.45 17.89
CA SER A 51 -9.35 -9.41 16.49
C SER A 51 -8.16 -9.81 15.61
N ARG A 52 -8.46 -10.35 14.44
CA ARG A 52 -7.43 -10.82 13.50
C ARG A 52 -6.42 -9.72 13.17
N ALA A 53 -6.91 -8.54 12.77
CA ALA A 53 -6.02 -7.44 12.40
C ALA A 53 -5.17 -6.96 13.57
N ASN A 54 -5.75 -6.91 14.77
CA ASN A 54 -5.01 -6.53 15.97
C ASN A 54 -3.87 -7.50 16.26
N ASN A 55 -4.14 -8.80 16.18
CA ASN A 55 -3.10 -9.82 16.38
C ASN A 55 -2.02 -9.75 15.29
N GLU A 56 -2.41 -9.56 14.05
CA GLU A 56 -1.45 -9.46 12.94
C GLU A 56 -0.56 -8.23 13.10
N GLN A 57 -1.15 -7.09 13.42
CA GLN A 57 -0.39 -5.85 13.53
C GLN A 57 0.61 -5.85 14.69
N LYS A 58 0.31 -6.55 15.78
CA LYS A 58 1.20 -6.68 16.92
C LYS A 58 2.39 -7.61 16.65
N ASP A 59 2.25 -8.53 15.73
CA ASP A 59 3.27 -9.54 15.44
C ASP A 59 4.12 -9.07 14.25
N LYS A 60 5.31 -8.61 14.54
CA LYS A 60 6.23 -8.08 13.51
C LYS A 60 6.63 -9.13 12.47
N SER A 61 6.56 -10.40 12.81
CA SER A 61 6.91 -11.49 11.91
C SER A 61 5.72 -12.06 11.14
N CYS A 62 4.52 -11.56 11.43
CA CYS A 62 3.32 -12.05 10.75
C CYS A 62 3.36 -11.71 9.26
N ARG A 63 3.09 -12.72 8.42
CA ARG A 63 3.08 -12.56 6.96
C ARG A 63 1.84 -13.25 6.39
N PRO A 64 0.67 -12.59 6.46
CA PRO A 64 -0.55 -13.16 5.87
C PRO A 64 -0.35 -13.45 4.39
N GLN A 65 -0.90 -14.56 3.93
CA GLN A 65 -0.71 -14.97 2.55
C GLN A 65 -1.71 -14.29 1.62
N TYR A 66 -1.27 -14.02 0.40
CA TYR A 66 -2.14 -13.52 -0.66
C TYR A 66 -2.62 -14.68 -1.54
N SER A 67 -3.73 -14.45 -2.24
CA SER A 67 -4.25 -15.40 -3.21
C SER A 67 -3.83 -14.99 -4.63
N GLY A 68 -3.74 -15.97 -5.52
CA GLY A 68 -3.33 -15.74 -6.89
C GLY A 68 -1.83 -15.56 -7.04
N SER A 69 -1.43 -15.09 -8.21
CA SER A 69 -0.01 -14.83 -8.55
C SER A 69 0.30 -13.36 -8.47
N LEU A 70 1.48 -13.02 -7.96
CA LEU A 70 1.95 -11.64 -7.98
C LEU A 70 2.25 -11.22 -9.42
N PRO A 71 2.13 -9.92 -9.74
CA PRO A 71 2.40 -9.45 -11.09
C PRO A 71 3.89 -9.57 -11.41
N ASP A 72 4.20 -9.74 -12.70
CA ASP A 72 5.57 -9.62 -13.19
C ASP A 72 5.88 -8.13 -13.29
N VAL A 73 6.77 -7.64 -12.42
CA VAL A 73 7.10 -6.22 -12.36
C VAL A 73 8.28 -5.85 -13.24
N SER A 74 8.85 -6.79 -13.99
CA SER A 74 10.07 -6.55 -14.77
C SER A 74 9.92 -5.45 -15.82
N GLU A 75 8.72 -5.26 -16.38
CA GLU A 75 8.47 -4.25 -17.40
C GLU A 75 8.22 -2.85 -16.83
N TYR A 76 8.06 -2.74 -15.51
CA TYR A 76 7.67 -1.46 -14.90
C TYR A 76 8.88 -0.72 -14.38
N HIS A 77 8.93 0.58 -14.65
CA HIS A 77 9.98 1.48 -14.17
C HIS A 77 9.63 2.10 -12.82
N ARG A 78 8.33 2.22 -12.55
CA ARG A 78 7.82 2.80 -11.30
C ARG A 78 6.76 1.88 -10.70
N ILE A 79 6.86 1.67 -9.40
CA ILE A 79 5.88 0.92 -8.62
C ILE A 79 5.36 1.83 -7.50
N ILE A 80 4.06 1.97 -7.40
CA ILE A 80 3.42 2.74 -6.33
C ILE A 80 2.60 1.78 -5.48
N PHE A 81 2.92 1.70 -4.18
CA PHE A 81 2.19 0.86 -3.24
C PHE A 81 1.17 1.69 -2.48
N GLY A 82 -0.06 1.19 -2.40
CA GLY A 82 -1.13 1.81 -1.65
C GLY A 82 -1.73 0.87 -0.63
N HIS A 83 -2.05 1.39 0.55
CA HIS A 83 -2.60 0.56 1.63
C HIS A 83 -3.41 1.39 2.63
N PRO A 84 -4.37 0.78 3.34
CA PRO A 84 -4.95 1.45 4.50
C PRO A 84 -3.93 1.50 5.62
N VAL A 85 -4.09 2.44 6.53
CA VAL A 85 -3.26 2.52 7.74
C VAL A 85 -4.04 1.87 8.87
N TRP A 86 -3.52 0.76 9.39
CA TRP A 86 -4.12 0.02 10.49
C TRP A 86 -3.23 0.12 11.74
N TRP A 87 -3.75 0.76 12.80
CA TRP A 87 -2.96 0.98 14.03
C TRP A 87 -1.66 1.74 13.72
N GLY A 88 -1.72 2.68 12.78
CA GLY A 88 -0.60 3.55 12.42
C GLY A 88 0.35 2.98 11.36
N ILE A 89 0.28 1.69 11.04
CA ILE A 89 1.22 1.02 10.14
C ILE A 89 0.50 0.30 9.00
N PRO A 90 1.23 -0.11 7.93
CA PRO A 90 0.61 -0.88 6.86
C PRO A 90 0.11 -2.24 7.37
N PRO A 91 -0.96 -2.78 6.76
CA PRO A 91 -1.33 -4.17 7.03
C PRO A 91 -0.18 -5.13 6.73
N ARG A 92 -0.04 -6.17 7.52
CA ARG A 92 1.09 -7.12 7.38
C ARG A 92 1.14 -7.81 6.01
N ILE A 93 0.01 -7.90 5.31
CA ILE A 93 0.00 -8.46 3.95
C ILE A 93 0.84 -7.62 2.98
N MET A 94 0.97 -6.32 3.23
CA MET A 94 1.85 -5.45 2.43
C MET A 94 3.31 -5.91 2.56
N TYR A 95 3.72 -6.28 3.78
CA TYR A 95 5.07 -6.81 4.02
C TYR A 95 5.29 -8.11 3.24
N THR A 96 4.29 -9.00 3.27
CA THR A 96 4.35 -10.27 2.53
C THR A 96 4.63 -10.04 1.05
N VAL A 97 3.89 -9.11 0.43
CA VAL A 97 4.00 -8.85 -1.01
C VAL A 97 5.29 -8.11 -1.35
N ILE A 98 5.61 -7.05 -0.62
CA ILE A 98 6.79 -6.23 -0.91
C ILE A 98 8.07 -7.06 -0.81
N GLU A 99 8.16 -7.94 0.19
CA GLU A 99 9.34 -8.79 0.38
C GLU A 99 9.56 -9.79 -0.77
N LYS A 100 8.51 -10.11 -1.51
CA LYS A 100 8.58 -11.09 -2.60
C LYS A 100 8.84 -10.47 -3.98
N LEU A 101 8.76 -9.17 -4.10
CA LEU A 101 8.93 -8.49 -5.38
C LEU A 101 10.38 -8.06 -5.58
N ASN A 102 10.85 -8.17 -6.81
CA ASN A 102 12.15 -7.63 -7.17
C ASN A 102 11.98 -6.16 -7.59
N LEU A 103 12.35 -5.26 -6.69
CA LEU A 103 12.18 -3.83 -6.87
C LEU A 103 13.47 -3.10 -7.27
N ASN A 104 14.52 -3.84 -7.63
CA ASN A 104 15.81 -3.27 -8.02
C ASN A 104 15.67 -2.38 -9.25
N ASN A 105 16.34 -1.23 -9.22
CA ASN A 105 16.41 -0.29 -10.34
C ASN A 105 15.06 0.33 -10.72
N LYS A 106 14.14 0.41 -9.75
CA LYS A 106 12.83 1.02 -9.97
C LYS A 106 12.63 2.23 -9.06
N THR A 107 11.83 3.17 -9.52
CA THR A 107 11.34 4.25 -8.67
C THR A 107 10.17 3.69 -7.87
N ILE A 108 10.26 3.74 -6.55
CA ILE A 108 9.24 3.24 -5.63
C ILE A 108 8.59 4.42 -4.91
N ALA A 109 7.27 4.41 -4.81
CA ALA A 109 6.52 5.38 -4.04
C ALA A 109 5.47 4.66 -3.22
N VAL A 110 5.02 5.26 -2.13
CA VAL A 110 4.04 4.66 -1.23
C VAL A 110 2.99 5.70 -0.86
N PHE A 111 1.75 5.26 -0.61
CA PHE A 111 0.72 6.12 -0.07
C PHE A 111 -0.19 5.31 0.85
N GLY A 112 -0.89 6.02 1.73
CA GLY A 112 -1.86 5.39 2.61
C GLY A 112 -3.22 6.07 2.54
N THR A 113 -4.25 5.40 3.04
CA THR A 113 -5.56 5.99 3.30
C THR A 113 -5.88 5.80 4.76
N SER A 114 -6.50 6.81 5.37
CA SER A 114 -6.81 6.80 6.80
C SER A 114 -7.86 7.86 7.14
N ASP A 115 -8.55 7.63 8.25
CA ASP A 115 -9.50 8.57 8.82
C ASP A 115 -8.86 9.37 9.97
N GLY A 116 -7.78 10.08 9.70
CA GLY A 116 -7.18 10.97 10.68
C GLY A 116 -5.81 10.59 11.21
N THR A 117 -5.32 9.41 10.90
CA THR A 117 -3.95 9.01 11.26
C THR A 117 -2.99 9.51 10.18
N SER A 118 -1.85 10.10 10.57
CA SER A 118 -0.83 10.52 9.61
C SER A 118 -0.06 9.32 9.06
N TYR A 119 0.72 9.55 8.01
CA TYR A 119 1.56 8.49 7.42
C TYR A 119 2.88 8.31 8.16
N LYS A 120 3.15 9.08 9.20
CA LYS A 120 4.46 9.14 9.86
C LYS A 120 4.96 7.78 10.35
N GLN A 121 4.12 7.02 11.04
CA GLN A 121 4.50 5.71 11.58
C GLN A 121 4.65 4.68 10.45
N SER A 122 3.74 4.69 9.48
CA SER A 122 3.85 3.85 8.29
C SER A 122 5.11 4.16 7.50
N GLN A 123 5.51 5.44 7.44
CA GLN A 123 6.74 5.86 6.77
C GLN A 123 7.96 5.16 7.38
N SER A 124 8.04 5.10 8.71
CA SER A 124 9.13 4.42 9.41
C SER A 124 9.16 2.92 9.08
N GLU A 125 7.99 2.29 9.00
CA GLU A 125 7.89 0.88 8.63
C GLU A 125 8.35 0.65 7.19
N MET A 126 7.99 1.56 6.28
CA MET A 126 8.42 1.46 4.88
C MET A 126 9.93 1.65 4.71
N TYR A 127 10.56 2.51 5.51
CA TYR A 127 12.02 2.64 5.50
C TYR A 127 12.69 1.30 5.85
N ALA A 128 12.19 0.60 6.86
CA ALA A 128 12.74 -0.70 7.24
C ALA A 128 12.51 -1.75 6.16
N LEU A 129 11.41 -1.65 5.41
CA LEU A 129 11.02 -2.64 4.43
C LEU A 129 11.64 -2.40 3.05
N LEU A 130 11.84 -1.13 2.65
CA LEU A 130 12.27 -0.72 1.31
C LEU A 130 13.68 -0.14 1.26
N ASP A 131 14.41 -0.12 2.37
CA ASP A 131 15.78 0.42 2.44
C ASP A 131 15.87 1.87 1.96
N ASP A 132 15.33 2.82 2.47
CA ASP A 132 15.50 4.28 2.32
C ASP A 132 15.46 4.91 0.91
N LEU A 133 15.45 4.15 -0.17
CA LEU A 133 15.43 4.72 -1.54
C LEU A 133 14.03 4.66 -2.15
N PHE A 134 13.11 5.44 -1.61
CA PHE A 134 11.77 5.53 -2.17
C PHE A 134 11.17 6.91 -1.93
N ILE A 135 10.12 7.23 -2.71
CA ILE A 135 9.39 8.48 -2.55
C ILE A 135 8.48 8.37 -1.33
N GLU A 136 8.63 9.28 -0.40
CA GLU A 136 7.90 9.27 0.87
C GLU A 136 6.39 9.31 0.69
N GLY A 137 5.71 8.62 1.58
CA GLY A 137 4.27 8.51 1.53
C GLY A 137 3.54 9.67 2.17
N ASP A 138 2.26 9.72 1.87
CA ASP A 138 1.32 10.65 2.50
C ASP A 138 -0.04 9.96 2.54
N ILE A 139 -0.95 10.53 3.32
CA ILE A 139 -2.33 10.08 3.35
C ILE A 139 -3.07 10.78 2.22
N LEU A 140 -3.66 10.01 1.33
CA LEU A 140 -4.39 10.52 0.17
C LEU A 140 -5.87 10.16 0.31
N SER A 141 -6.76 11.04 -0.13
CA SER A 141 -8.19 10.82 0.06
C SER A 141 -9.03 11.20 -1.17
N ASP A 142 -8.62 12.21 -1.92
CA ASP A 142 -9.41 12.74 -3.02
C ASP A 142 -8.52 13.12 -4.20
N SER A 143 -9.15 13.58 -5.28
CA SER A 143 -8.46 13.97 -6.50
C SER A 143 -7.41 15.06 -6.25
N GLN A 144 -7.74 16.02 -5.40
CA GLN A 144 -6.83 17.13 -5.12
C GLN A 144 -5.59 16.66 -4.36
N SER A 145 -5.76 15.85 -3.31
CA SER A 145 -4.63 15.33 -2.55
C SER A 145 -3.73 14.45 -3.42
N ILE A 146 -4.33 13.66 -4.32
CA ILE A 146 -3.58 12.83 -5.25
C ILE A 146 -2.75 13.72 -6.19
N ASP A 147 -3.36 14.73 -6.81
CA ASP A 147 -2.65 15.62 -7.72
C ASP A 147 -1.50 16.34 -7.03
N GLN A 148 -1.72 16.84 -5.82
CA GLN A 148 -0.68 17.54 -5.06
C GLN A 148 0.50 16.62 -4.75
N TRP A 149 0.22 15.38 -4.35
CA TRP A 149 1.27 14.42 -4.05
C TRP A 149 2.04 14.01 -5.30
N LEU A 150 1.35 13.74 -6.41
CA LEU A 150 1.99 13.36 -7.67
C LEU A 150 2.87 14.49 -8.20
N GLU A 151 2.36 15.71 -8.22
CA GLU A 151 3.09 16.88 -8.72
C GLU A 151 4.26 17.23 -7.81
N GLY A 152 4.06 17.17 -6.50
CA GLY A 152 5.10 17.48 -5.52
C GLY A 152 6.27 16.50 -5.56
N ASN A 153 6.06 15.29 -6.07
CA ASN A 153 7.08 14.26 -6.17
C ASN A 153 7.52 14.00 -7.61
N ALA A 154 7.12 14.85 -8.53
CA ALA A 154 7.46 14.74 -9.96
C ALA A 154 7.05 13.40 -10.57
N LEU A 155 5.92 12.85 -10.12
CA LEU A 155 5.38 11.59 -10.65
C LEU A 155 4.39 11.83 -11.80
N LYS A 156 3.98 13.07 -11.98
CA LYS A 156 3.04 13.43 -13.04
C LYS A 156 3.53 14.65 -13.81
#